data_7af3330e25ddae47eb3b749de263f4c9
#
_entry.id   7af3330e25ddae47eb3b749de263f4c9
#
_cell.length_a   1.000
_cell.length_b   1.000
_cell.length_c   1.000
_cell.angle_alpha   90.00
_cell.angle_beta   90.00
_cell.angle_gamma   90.00
#
_symmetry.space_group_name_H-M   'P 1'
#
loop_
_entity.id
_entity.type
_entity.pdbx_description
1 polymer ?
#
loop_
_entity_poly.entity_id
_entity_poly.type
_entity_poly.pdbx_seq_one_letter_code
_entity_poly.pdbx_strand_id
1 'polypeptide(L)'
;MKKIFISILMLIPTLTMQAQNVLTPEQQLEKAQKELEEAKKALEAAKAQAEAAKVKAEAEKVKAEAEKTKAEAARLKAEAERMKQEAEKLKKDAENSVPATKLVPATKKQNTTGTSEGAGWVVPTVTEEVEEKKVEKTAEGVVLKEDPKYLAGAIQLNAEGKVEFVRDTQANGKSADEIYNIVFHYMSKLIKNEQNINSRIALVNRNNKNEQIIACIMDEWFVFNQSFISLDRSETKYQLVATISDNHLHLSMTRIVFNYEEGRSTGFKEPAENVITDKYALTKKKNDLAKIYGKFRRGTIDRKDQIFNDLTKLVRK
;
A
#
# COMPACT_ATOMS: atom_id res chain seq x y z
N MET A 1 7.70 31.28 -6.37
CA MET A 1 8.93 30.58 -5.93
C MET A 1 9.98 31.64 -5.58
N LYS A 2 10.07 32.02 -4.30
CA LYS A 2 11.11 32.92 -3.80
C LYS A 2 12.11 32.09 -3.02
N LYS A 3 13.31 31.95 -3.57
CA LYS A 3 14.45 31.29 -2.92
C LYS A 3 14.96 32.21 -1.84
N ILE A 4 14.77 31.82 -0.57
CA ILE A 4 15.41 32.49 0.58
C ILE A 4 16.78 31.88 0.70
N PHE A 5 17.80 32.59 0.24
CA PHE A 5 19.20 32.34 0.55
C PHE A 5 19.47 32.80 1.97
N ILE A 6 19.68 31.90 2.89
CA ILE A 6 20.25 32.20 4.20
C ILE A 6 21.76 32.31 4.01
N SER A 7 22.24 33.53 3.84
CA SER A 7 23.67 33.84 3.92
C SER A 7 24.09 33.75 5.38
N ILE A 8 24.79 32.68 5.72
CA ILE A 8 25.56 32.62 6.96
C ILE A 8 26.79 33.49 6.73
N LEU A 9 26.74 34.73 7.20
CA LEU A 9 27.87 35.64 7.22
C LEU A 9 28.81 35.16 8.33
N MET A 10 29.89 34.49 7.94
CA MET A 10 31.03 34.24 8.81
C MET A 10 31.69 35.58 9.15
N LEU A 11 31.42 36.13 10.32
CA LEU A 11 32.17 37.22 10.88
C LEU A 11 33.51 36.63 11.37
N ILE A 12 34.55 36.83 10.57
CA ILE A 12 35.93 36.66 11.01
C ILE A 12 36.31 37.94 11.75
N PRO A 13 36.58 37.92 13.05
CA PRO A 13 37.10 39.11 13.72
C PRO A 13 38.54 39.34 13.26
N THR A 14 38.76 40.45 12.56
CA THR A 14 40.09 40.98 12.29
C THR A 14 40.77 41.29 13.61
N LEU A 15 41.84 40.59 13.86
CA LEU A 15 42.73 40.77 15.03
C LEU A 15 43.44 42.13 14.89
N THR A 16 42.92 43.17 15.51
CA THR A 16 43.68 44.39 15.76
C THR A 16 44.50 44.15 17.03
N MET A 17 45.81 44.04 16.85
CA MET A 17 46.78 44.08 17.95
C MET A 17 46.66 45.42 18.68
N GLN A 18 46.10 45.42 19.87
CA GLN A 18 46.28 46.47 20.87
C GLN A 18 46.70 45.85 22.20
N ALA A 19 47.75 46.39 22.75
CA ALA A 19 48.46 46.17 24.00
C ALA A 19 47.82 45.20 25.00
N GLN A 20 48.57 44.18 25.36
CA GLN A 20 48.31 43.11 26.30
C GLN A 20 47.99 43.58 27.71
N ASN A 21 46.73 43.39 28.13
CA ASN A 21 46.44 43.03 29.52
C ASN A 21 46.43 41.50 29.55
N VAL A 22 47.51 40.92 30.08
CA VAL A 22 47.61 39.46 30.25
C VAL A 22 46.63 39.06 31.33
N LEU A 23 45.44 38.62 30.96
CA LEU A 23 44.48 38.02 31.88
C LEU A 23 45.10 36.77 32.50
N THR A 24 44.95 36.63 33.80
CA THR A 24 45.40 35.43 34.52
C THR A 24 44.69 34.19 33.99
N PRO A 25 45.27 32.99 34.05
CA PRO A 25 44.64 31.76 33.58
C PRO A 25 43.23 31.54 34.15
N GLU A 26 42.97 31.95 35.37
CA GLU A 26 41.65 31.88 36.03
C GLU A 26 40.62 32.82 35.37
N GLN A 27 41.01 34.03 35.00
CA GLN A 27 40.15 34.99 34.32
C GLN A 27 39.83 34.55 32.89
N GLN A 28 40.76 33.87 32.23
CA GLN A 28 40.49 33.25 30.89
C GLN A 28 39.50 32.10 30.99
N LEU A 29 39.57 31.27 32.04
CA LEU A 29 38.66 30.17 32.29
C LEU A 29 37.22 30.68 32.58
N GLU A 30 37.11 31.72 33.43
CA GLU A 30 35.81 32.33 33.76
C GLU A 30 35.15 32.97 32.53
N LYS A 31 35.93 33.64 31.67
CA LYS A 31 35.43 34.20 30.42
C LYS A 31 34.96 33.13 29.44
N ALA A 32 35.74 32.05 29.30
CA ALA A 32 35.35 30.91 28.44
C ALA A 32 34.08 30.20 28.95
N GLN A 33 33.91 30.09 30.27
CA GLN A 33 32.69 29.53 30.86
C GLN A 33 31.46 30.41 30.60
N LYS A 34 31.57 31.72 30.70
CA LYS A 34 30.48 32.66 30.36
C LYS A 34 30.10 32.60 28.89
N GLU A 35 31.08 32.60 28.00
CA GLU A 35 30.85 32.46 26.55
C GLU A 35 30.18 31.12 26.18
N LEU A 36 30.55 30.04 26.88
CA LEU A 36 29.92 28.72 26.70
C LEU A 36 28.45 28.72 27.17
N GLU A 37 28.15 29.40 28.28
CA GLU A 37 26.78 29.49 28.80
C GLU A 37 25.89 30.37 27.92
N GLU A 38 26.40 31.47 27.40
CA GLU A 38 25.72 32.31 26.42
C GLU A 38 25.45 31.56 25.10
N ALA A 39 26.44 30.81 24.61
CA ALA A 39 26.27 29.98 23.40
C ALA A 39 25.25 28.89 23.61
N LYS A 40 25.17 28.26 24.79
CA LYS A 40 24.14 27.27 25.12
C LYS A 40 22.74 27.89 25.12
N LYS A 41 22.57 29.06 25.74
CA LYS A 41 21.28 29.79 25.74
C LYS A 41 20.86 30.22 24.34
N ALA A 42 21.79 30.68 23.53
CA ALA A 42 21.50 31.04 22.12
C ALA A 42 21.08 29.81 21.28
N LEU A 43 21.72 28.66 21.50
CA LEU A 43 21.38 27.40 20.81
C LEU A 43 19.97 26.90 21.20
N GLU A 44 19.62 27.01 22.47
CA GLU A 44 18.29 26.59 22.97
C GLU A 44 17.19 27.50 22.43
N ALA A 45 17.42 28.81 22.40
CA ALA A 45 16.51 29.78 21.80
C ALA A 45 16.33 29.54 20.30
N ALA A 46 17.39 29.22 19.56
CA ALA A 46 17.33 28.89 18.14
C ALA A 46 16.56 27.57 17.88
N LYS A 47 16.73 26.57 18.74
CA LYS A 47 15.94 25.31 18.65
C LYS A 47 14.45 25.55 18.89
N ALA A 48 14.10 26.34 19.91
CA ALA A 48 12.70 26.67 20.19
C ALA A 48 12.04 27.46 19.06
N GLN A 49 12.75 28.37 18.41
CA GLN A 49 12.25 29.11 17.24
C GLN A 49 12.06 28.20 16.02
N ALA A 50 12.99 27.27 15.79
CA ALA A 50 12.89 26.31 14.70
C ALA A 50 11.70 25.35 14.87
N GLU A 51 11.43 24.92 16.10
CA GLU A 51 10.29 24.06 16.43
C GLU A 51 8.96 24.79 16.29
N ALA A 52 8.87 26.03 16.78
CA ALA A 52 7.70 26.89 16.59
C ALA A 52 7.41 27.18 15.11
N ALA A 53 8.43 27.35 14.28
CA ALA A 53 8.28 27.52 12.83
C ALA A 53 7.76 26.25 12.14
N LYS A 54 8.22 25.06 12.57
CA LYS A 54 7.72 23.78 12.07
C LYS A 54 6.24 23.56 12.41
N VAL A 55 5.85 23.81 13.64
CA VAL A 55 4.46 23.69 14.09
C VAL A 55 3.53 24.65 13.33
N LYS A 56 3.96 25.89 13.06
CA LYS A 56 3.18 26.84 12.24
C LYS A 56 3.01 26.36 10.81
N ALA A 57 4.08 25.84 10.20
CA ALA A 57 4.03 25.35 8.82
C ALA A 57 3.13 24.09 8.67
N GLU A 58 3.12 23.24 9.70
CA GLU A 58 2.28 22.05 9.75
C GLU A 58 0.80 22.42 9.96
N ALA A 59 0.50 23.37 10.83
CA ALA A 59 -0.85 23.90 11.05
C ALA A 59 -1.42 24.57 9.77
N GLU A 60 -0.59 25.24 8.98
CA GLU A 60 -1.01 25.85 7.71
C GLU A 60 -1.30 24.79 6.64
N LYS A 61 -0.53 23.71 6.59
CA LYS A 61 -0.79 22.56 5.71
C LYS A 61 -2.11 21.87 6.08
N VAL A 62 -2.34 21.61 7.36
CA VAL A 62 -3.58 20.98 7.85
C VAL A 62 -4.81 21.85 7.52
N LYS A 63 -4.70 23.18 7.66
CA LYS A 63 -5.79 24.09 7.24
C LYS A 63 -6.08 24.03 5.75
N ALA A 64 -5.03 24.02 4.92
CA ALA A 64 -5.20 23.96 3.47
C ALA A 64 -5.79 22.62 3.00
N GLU A 65 -5.45 21.53 3.70
CA GLU A 65 -6.00 20.18 3.43
C GLU A 65 -7.47 20.07 3.88
N ALA A 66 -7.80 20.64 5.03
CA ALA A 66 -9.19 20.71 5.50
C ALA A 66 -10.11 21.54 4.59
N GLU A 67 -9.57 22.59 3.95
CA GLU A 67 -10.32 23.41 3.00
C GLU A 67 -10.54 22.66 1.67
N LYS A 68 -9.56 21.90 1.20
CA LYS A 68 -9.69 21.01 0.05
C LYS A 68 -10.74 19.92 0.27
N THR A 69 -10.69 19.24 1.41
CA THR A 69 -11.66 18.18 1.75
C THR A 69 -13.07 18.72 1.89
N LYS A 70 -13.24 19.95 2.40
CA LYS A 70 -14.55 20.62 2.48
C LYS A 70 -15.10 20.98 1.08
N ALA A 71 -14.26 21.44 0.18
CA ALA A 71 -14.64 21.74 -1.21
C ALA A 71 -15.01 20.45 -1.98
N GLU A 72 -14.27 19.37 -1.76
CA GLU A 72 -14.53 18.07 -2.38
C GLU A 72 -15.85 17.45 -1.86
N ALA A 73 -16.11 17.53 -0.56
CA ALA A 73 -17.37 17.11 0.03
C ALA A 73 -18.58 17.89 -0.50
N ALA A 74 -18.43 19.18 -0.79
CA ALA A 74 -19.48 19.99 -1.40
C ALA A 74 -19.75 19.57 -2.87
N ARG A 75 -18.71 19.26 -3.64
CA ARG A 75 -18.85 18.73 -5.01
C ARG A 75 -19.57 17.38 -5.03
N LEU A 76 -19.19 16.48 -4.14
CA LEU A 76 -19.77 15.15 -4.01
C LEU A 76 -21.27 15.21 -3.61
N LYS A 77 -21.65 16.16 -2.73
CA LYS A 77 -23.07 16.40 -2.41
C LYS A 77 -23.88 16.87 -3.61
N ALA A 78 -23.33 17.80 -4.40
CA ALA A 78 -23.99 18.32 -5.60
C ALA A 78 -24.16 17.21 -6.68
N GLU A 79 -23.18 16.32 -6.81
CA GLU A 79 -23.23 15.20 -7.74
C GLU A 79 -24.25 14.12 -7.32
N ALA A 80 -24.31 13.82 -6.03
CA ALA A 80 -25.32 12.91 -5.46
C ALA A 80 -26.75 13.43 -5.64
N GLU A 81 -26.94 14.74 -5.56
CA GLU A 81 -28.24 15.39 -5.77
C GLU A 81 -28.68 15.35 -7.24
N ARG A 82 -27.71 15.54 -8.16
CA ARG A 82 -27.94 15.35 -9.63
C ARG A 82 -28.34 13.92 -9.96
N MET A 83 -27.63 12.92 -9.44
CA MET A 83 -27.96 11.51 -9.66
C MET A 83 -29.32 11.12 -9.09
N LYS A 84 -29.73 11.69 -7.93
CA LYS A 84 -31.09 11.48 -7.41
C LYS A 84 -32.17 12.04 -8.34
N GLN A 85 -31.97 13.24 -8.89
CA GLN A 85 -32.90 13.85 -9.84
C GLN A 85 -33.01 13.05 -11.15
N GLU A 86 -31.89 12.51 -11.62
CA GLU A 86 -31.84 11.68 -12.84
C GLU A 86 -32.54 10.33 -12.62
N ALA A 87 -32.33 9.68 -11.46
CA ALA A 87 -33.02 8.46 -11.08
C ALA A 87 -34.53 8.67 -10.91
N GLU A 88 -34.98 9.84 -10.44
CA GLU A 88 -36.37 10.19 -10.31
C GLU A 88 -37.04 10.45 -11.67
N LYS A 89 -36.30 11.06 -12.62
CA LYS A 89 -36.75 11.20 -14.01
C LYS A 89 -36.91 9.84 -14.70
N LEU A 90 -35.92 8.95 -14.58
CA LEU A 90 -35.99 7.61 -15.14
C LEU A 90 -37.15 6.77 -14.56
N LYS A 91 -37.49 6.96 -13.28
CA LYS A 91 -38.68 6.32 -12.68
C LYS A 91 -39.98 6.85 -13.27
N LYS A 92 -40.13 8.15 -13.47
CA LYS A 92 -41.31 8.77 -14.07
C LYS A 92 -41.48 8.37 -15.55
N ASP A 93 -40.40 8.26 -16.29
CA ASP A 93 -40.41 7.82 -17.68
C ASP A 93 -40.76 6.32 -17.82
N ALA A 94 -40.34 5.48 -16.84
CA ALA A 94 -40.70 4.08 -16.76
C ALA A 94 -42.18 3.85 -16.38
N GLU A 95 -42.77 4.68 -15.52
CA GLU A 95 -44.19 4.62 -15.14
C GLU A 95 -45.11 5.08 -16.28
N ASN A 96 -44.67 5.97 -17.16
CA ASN A 96 -45.44 6.47 -18.29
C ASN A 96 -45.39 5.54 -19.56
N SER A 97 -44.59 4.48 -19.55
CA SER A 97 -44.35 3.61 -20.70
C SER A 97 -44.99 2.23 -20.61
N VAL A 98 -45.89 1.95 -19.63
CA VAL A 98 -46.52 0.64 -19.51
C VAL A 98 -47.99 0.68 -20.03
N PRO A 99 -48.31 0.08 -21.17
CA PRO A 99 -49.70 -0.22 -21.53
C PRO A 99 -50.20 -1.39 -20.65
N ALA A 100 -51.32 -1.17 -20.01
CA ALA A 100 -51.99 -2.14 -19.17
C ALA A 100 -52.29 -3.46 -19.89
N THR A 101 -51.64 -4.56 -19.55
CA THR A 101 -52.05 -5.91 -19.93
C THR A 101 -52.41 -6.69 -18.66
N LYS A 102 -53.70 -7.10 -18.65
CA LYS A 102 -54.40 -7.85 -17.61
C LYS A 102 -53.73 -9.17 -17.26
N LEU A 103 -53.51 -9.39 -15.97
CA LEU A 103 -53.21 -10.67 -15.34
C LEU A 103 -54.39 -11.63 -15.50
N VAL A 104 -54.15 -12.85 -15.96
CA VAL A 104 -55.04 -14.02 -15.82
C VAL A 104 -54.23 -15.15 -15.20
N PRO A 105 -54.77 -15.91 -14.24
CA PRO A 105 -54.01 -16.81 -13.39
C PRO A 105 -53.74 -18.19 -14.05
N ALA A 106 -52.63 -18.76 -13.61
CA ALA A 106 -52.11 -20.06 -14.02
C ALA A 106 -53.02 -21.23 -13.62
N THR A 107 -53.25 -22.16 -14.54
CA THR A 107 -53.67 -23.54 -14.21
C THR A 107 -52.78 -24.55 -14.94
N LYS A 108 -52.48 -25.61 -14.19
CA LYS A 108 -51.64 -26.78 -14.48
C LYS A 108 -52.11 -27.59 -15.70
N LYS A 109 -51.12 -28.27 -16.28
CA LYS A 109 -51.07 -29.66 -16.79
C LYS A 109 -50.99 -29.90 -18.28
N GLN A 110 -49.95 -30.67 -18.57
CA GLN A 110 -49.87 -31.96 -19.31
C GLN A 110 -49.51 -31.93 -20.80
N ASN A 111 -48.45 -32.75 -21.02
CA ASN A 111 -47.98 -33.38 -22.22
C ASN A 111 -48.97 -33.53 -23.40
N THR A 112 -48.51 -33.26 -24.60
CA THR A 112 -48.52 -34.29 -25.67
C THR A 112 -47.73 -33.81 -26.92
N THR A 113 -47.05 -34.76 -27.51
CA THR A 113 -46.39 -34.85 -28.81
C THR A 113 -47.25 -34.31 -29.98
N GLY A 114 -46.61 -33.60 -30.93
CA GLY A 114 -47.25 -33.36 -32.27
C GLY A 114 -46.39 -32.43 -33.14
N THR A 115 -45.84 -33.06 -34.17
CA THR A 115 -45.13 -32.50 -35.32
C THR A 115 -45.97 -31.51 -36.12
N SER A 116 -45.46 -30.35 -36.51
CA SER A 116 -45.65 -29.76 -37.83
C SER A 116 -44.81 -28.53 -38.09
N GLU A 117 -44.32 -28.42 -39.29
CA GLU A 117 -43.47 -27.45 -39.92
C GLU A 117 -44.07 -26.04 -39.92
N GLY A 118 -43.25 -25.03 -39.75
CA GLY A 118 -43.60 -23.63 -39.94
C GLY A 118 -42.46 -22.69 -39.55
N ALA A 119 -41.91 -22.00 -40.56
CA ALA A 119 -40.84 -21.03 -40.45
C ALA A 119 -41.05 -20.05 -39.30
N GLY A 120 -40.18 -20.13 -38.28
CA GLY A 120 -40.18 -19.26 -37.13
C GLY A 120 -38.75 -19.00 -36.66
N TRP A 121 -38.45 -17.78 -36.45
CA TRP A 121 -37.22 -17.20 -35.93
C TRP A 121 -36.43 -18.13 -34.98
N VAL A 122 -35.23 -18.50 -35.41
CA VAL A 122 -34.26 -19.22 -34.56
C VAL A 122 -33.67 -18.20 -33.59
N VAL A 123 -34.09 -18.22 -32.33
CA VAL A 123 -33.38 -17.58 -31.24
C VAL A 123 -32.05 -18.31 -31.10
N PRO A 124 -30.89 -17.65 -31.19
CA PRO A 124 -29.62 -18.29 -30.87
C PRO A 124 -29.67 -18.75 -29.42
N THR A 125 -29.70 -20.05 -29.20
CA THR A 125 -29.47 -20.64 -27.90
C THR A 125 -28.00 -20.41 -27.62
N VAL A 126 -27.71 -19.41 -26.80
CA VAL A 126 -26.39 -19.30 -26.17
C VAL A 126 -26.31 -20.52 -25.28
N THR A 127 -25.58 -21.53 -25.73
CA THR A 127 -25.10 -22.58 -24.87
C THR A 127 -24.08 -21.91 -23.97
N GLU A 128 -24.50 -21.41 -22.81
CA GLU A 128 -23.57 -21.19 -21.72
C GLU A 128 -22.97 -22.55 -21.42
N GLU A 129 -21.74 -22.78 -21.90
CA GLU A 129 -20.88 -23.77 -21.29
C GLU A 129 -20.76 -23.38 -19.85
N VAL A 130 -21.56 -23.98 -19.01
CA VAL A 130 -21.36 -23.99 -17.57
C VAL A 130 -20.05 -24.76 -17.39
N GLU A 131 -18.93 -24.05 -17.38
CA GLU A 131 -17.67 -24.56 -16.81
C GLU A 131 -18.03 -25.09 -15.43
N GLU A 132 -18.16 -26.40 -15.27
CA GLU A 132 -18.21 -27.04 -13.96
C GLU A 132 -16.95 -26.60 -13.21
N LYS A 133 -17.08 -25.56 -12.40
CA LYS A 133 -16.02 -25.16 -11.47
C LYS A 133 -15.71 -26.38 -10.64
N LYS A 134 -14.55 -26.97 -10.91
CA LYS A 134 -14.00 -28.10 -10.17
C LYS A 134 -14.02 -27.72 -8.69
N VAL A 135 -14.92 -28.30 -7.93
CA VAL A 135 -15.11 -28.01 -6.51
C VAL A 135 -13.90 -28.56 -5.77
N GLU A 136 -12.95 -27.69 -5.47
CA GLU A 136 -11.77 -28.05 -4.70
C GLU A 136 -12.14 -28.26 -3.24
N LYS A 137 -11.52 -29.26 -2.59
CA LYS A 137 -11.78 -29.62 -1.19
C LYS A 137 -10.48 -29.59 -0.41
N THR A 138 -10.58 -29.30 0.89
CA THR A 138 -9.47 -29.47 1.84
C THR A 138 -9.08 -30.94 1.96
N ALA A 139 -7.93 -31.23 2.59
CA ALA A 139 -7.52 -32.60 2.97
C ALA A 139 -8.57 -33.35 3.81
N GLU A 140 -9.42 -32.61 4.53
CA GLU A 140 -10.53 -33.13 5.36
C GLU A 140 -11.86 -33.24 4.60
N GLY A 141 -11.87 -33.01 3.25
CA GLY A 141 -13.05 -33.11 2.40
C GLY A 141 -14.00 -31.92 2.46
N VAL A 142 -13.64 -30.82 3.12
CA VAL A 142 -14.46 -29.60 3.20
C VAL A 142 -14.30 -28.79 1.92
N VAL A 143 -15.42 -28.37 1.33
CA VAL A 143 -15.44 -27.54 0.10
C VAL A 143 -14.75 -26.19 0.40
N LEU A 144 -13.78 -25.83 -0.47
CA LEU A 144 -13.12 -24.53 -0.40
C LEU A 144 -14.08 -23.44 -0.86
N LYS A 145 -14.09 -22.32 -0.16
CA LYS A 145 -14.89 -21.14 -0.47
C LYS A 145 -14.05 -20.00 -1.04
N GLU A 146 -12.72 -20.14 -0.90
CA GLU A 146 -11.75 -19.16 -1.36
C GLU A 146 -10.67 -19.87 -2.19
N ASP A 147 -9.93 -19.09 -3.01
CA ASP A 147 -8.80 -19.59 -3.80
C ASP A 147 -7.75 -20.24 -2.88
N PRO A 148 -7.29 -21.47 -3.18
CA PRO A 148 -6.27 -22.17 -2.40
C PRO A 148 -5.01 -21.36 -2.09
N LYS A 149 -4.63 -20.44 -3.00
CA LYS A 149 -3.46 -19.58 -2.82
C LYS A 149 -3.54 -18.69 -1.58
N TYR A 150 -4.74 -18.45 -1.04
CA TYR A 150 -4.94 -17.66 0.18
C TYR A 150 -5.18 -18.52 1.43
N LEU A 151 -5.35 -19.82 1.27
CA LEU A 151 -5.74 -20.72 2.36
C LEU A 151 -4.53 -21.29 3.12
N ALA A 152 -4.75 -22.38 3.86
CA ALA A 152 -3.76 -22.95 4.75
C ALA A 152 -2.41 -23.24 4.05
N GLY A 153 -1.30 -22.85 4.70
CA GLY A 153 0.04 -23.02 4.17
C GLY A 153 0.54 -21.93 3.23
N ALA A 154 -0.32 -20.94 2.86
CA ALA A 154 0.10 -19.83 2.00
C ALA A 154 1.06 -18.86 2.68
N ILE A 155 1.05 -18.77 4.01
CA ILE A 155 1.96 -17.94 4.80
C ILE A 155 3.05 -18.80 5.40
N GLN A 156 4.28 -18.51 5.01
CA GLN A 156 5.46 -19.17 5.53
C GLN A 156 6.02 -18.38 6.71
N LEU A 157 6.51 -19.11 7.70
CA LEU A 157 7.22 -18.57 8.86
C LEU A 157 8.65 -19.05 8.80
N ASN A 158 9.59 -18.17 9.07
CA ASN A 158 11.00 -18.53 9.23
C ASN A 158 11.26 -19.23 10.58
N ALA A 159 12.50 -19.62 10.82
CA ALA A 159 12.91 -20.31 12.05
C ALA A 159 12.63 -19.51 13.35
N GLU A 160 12.51 -18.19 13.23
CA GLU A 160 12.19 -17.28 14.33
C GLU A 160 10.69 -17.06 14.52
N GLY A 161 9.85 -17.74 13.72
CA GLY A 161 8.39 -17.58 13.73
C GLY A 161 7.91 -16.28 13.10
N LYS A 162 8.73 -15.62 12.28
CA LYS A 162 8.38 -14.40 11.56
C LYS A 162 7.88 -14.72 10.17
N VAL A 163 6.92 -13.91 9.69
CA VAL A 163 6.43 -14.03 8.31
C VAL A 163 7.54 -13.62 7.36
N GLU A 164 7.86 -14.52 6.45
CA GLU A 164 8.85 -14.32 5.42
C GLU A 164 8.39 -14.95 4.11
N PHE A 165 8.41 -14.19 3.04
CA PHE A 165 8.19 -14.69 1.69
C PHE A 165 9.51 -14.64 0.94
N VAL A 166 9.89 -15.75 0.35
CA VAL A 166 11.13 -15.87 -0.42
C VAL A 166 10.84 -16.44 -1.80
N ARG A 167 11.69 -16.06 -2.77
CA ARG A 167 11.68 -16.64 -4.12
C ARG A 167 13.07 -16.60 -4.71
N ASP A 168 13.50 -17.75 -5.19
CA ASP A 168 14.70 -17.92 -5.99
C ASP A 168 14.32 -18.00 -7.47
N THR A 169 15.08 -17.29 -8.31
CA THR A 169 14.84 -17.22 -9.76
C THR A 169 16.15 -17.31 -10.51
N GLN A 170 16.23 -18.21 -11.49
CA GLN A 170 17.30 -18.22 -12.47
C GLN A 170 17.01 -17.21 -13.58
N ALA A 171 18.03 -16.45 -13.99
CA ALA A 171 17.92 -15.31 -14.89
C ALA A 171 18.44 -15.59 -16.33
N ASN A 172 18.33 -16.82 -16.80
CA ASN A 172 18.67 -17.23 -18.17
C ASN A 172 20.07 -16.79 -18.64
N GLY A 173 21.08 -16.95 -17.76
CA GLY A 173 22.47 -16.67 -18.07
C GLY A 173 22.90 -15.20 -17.99
N LYS A 174 22.03 -14.31 -17.46
CA LYS A 174 22.41 -12.92 -17.26
C LYS A 174 23.45 -12.76 -16.16
N SER A 175 24.36 -11.81 -16.35
CA SER A 175 25.33 -11.40 -15.34
C SER A 175 24.66 -10.72 -14.15
N ALA A 176 25.31 -10.70 -13.00
CA ALA A 176 24.85 -9.98 -11.82
C ALA A 176 24.56 -8.50 -12.11
N ASP A 177 25.39 -7.82 -12.91
CA ASP A 177 25.21 -6.41 -13.27
C ASP A 177 23.97 -6.17 -14.15
N GLU A 178 23.64 -7.06 -15.05
CA GLU A 178 22.41 -6.97 -15.87
C GLU A 178 21.17 -7.17 -14.98
N ILE A 179 21.18 -8.19 -14.13
CA ILE A 179 20.09 -8.46 -13.19
C ILE A 179 19.92 -7.27 -12.23
N TYR A 180 21.02 -6.73 -11.70
CA TYR A 180 21.00 -5.57 -10.81
C TYR A 180 20.33 -4.36 -11.47
N ASN A 181 20.68 -4.05 -12.70
CA ASN A 181 20.09 -2.91 -13.41
C ASN A 181 18.58 -3.09 -13.63
N ILE A 182 18.13 -4.30 -13.97
CA ILE A 182 16.70 -4.64 -14.11
C ILE A 182 15.98 -4.44 -12.79
N VAL A 183 16.49 -5.03 -11.71
CA VAL A 183 15.88 -4.98 -10.38
C VAL A 183 15.87 -3.56 -9.83
N PHE A 184 16.97 -2.83 -9.95
CA PHE A 184 17.07 -1.44 -9.51
C PHE A 184 16.08 -0.54 -10.23
N HIS A 185 15.93 -0.70 -11.55
CA HIS A 185 14.96 0.06 -12.33
C HIS A 185 13.52 -0.25 -11.90
N TYR A 186 13.18 -1.52 -11.70
CA TYR A 186 11.87 -1.93 -11.21
C TYR A 186 11.58 -1.37 -9.82
N MET A 187 12.49 -1.54 -8.86
CA MET A 187 12.32 -1.03 -7.49
C MET A 187 12.24 0.50 -7.44
N SER A 188 12.99 1.20 -8.30
CA SER A 188 12.92 2.66 -8.43
C SER A 188 11.55 3.17 -8.94
N LYS A 189 10.85 2.36 -9.74
CA LYS A 189 9.46 2.64 -10.15
C LYS A 189 8.48 2.26 -9.04
N LEU A 190 8.71 1.13 -8.39
CA LEU A 190 7.84 0.61 -7.33
C LEU A 190 7.67 1.59 -6.18
N ILE A 191 8.75 2.24 -5.73
CA ILE A 191 8.72 3.25 -4.65
C ILE A 191 8.07 4.58 -5.06
N LYS A 192 7.68 4.76 -6.33
CA LYS A 192 7.02 5.97 -6.86
C LYS A 192 5.58 5.73 -7.28
N ASN A 193 5.00 4.58 -6.93
CA ASN A 193 3.62 4.26 -7.28
C ASN A 193 2.61 5.18 -6.56
N GLU A 194 1.37 5.19 -7.03
CA GLU A 194 0.30 6.04 -6.47
C GLU A 194 -0.08 5.70 -5.03
N GLN A 195 0.18 4.47 -4.60
CA GLN A 195 -0.10 4.01 -3.23
C GLN A 195 1.06 4.32 -2.26
N ASN A 196 2.17 4.86 -2.77
CA ASN A 196 3.33 5.16 -1.95
C ASN A 196 3.05 6.26 -0.92
N ILE A 197 3.47 6.00 0.34
CA ILE A 197 3.47 6.97 1.42
C ILE A 197 4.89 7.50 1.62
N ASN A 198 5.83 6.60 1.96
CA ASN A 198 7.21 6.97 2.26
C ASN A 198 8.20 5.83 1.93
N SER A 199 7.92 5.08 0.86
CA SER A 199 8.82 4.02 0.41
C SER A 199 10.13 4.59 -0.12
N ARG A 200 11.23 3.88 0.12
CA ARG A 200 12.56 4.28 -0.33
C ARG A 200 13.49 3.10 -0.54
N ILE A 201 14.46 3.26 -1.42
CA ILE A 201 15.62 2.37 -1.47
C ILE A 201 16.50 2.73 -0.27
N ALA A 202 16.69 1.77 0.64
CA ALA A 202 17.39 1.96 1.90
C ALA A 202 18.86 1.55 1.82
N LEU A 203 19.17 0.55 1.00
CA LEU A 203 20.52 0.03 0.81
C LEU A 203 20.73 -0.39 -0.63
N VAL A 204 21.88 -0.05 -1.18
CA VAL A 204 22.43 -0.60 -2.42
C VAL A 204 23.87 -1.03 -2.17
N ASN A 205 24.22 -2.26 -2.55
CA ASN A 205 25.58 -2.75 -2.53
C ASN A 205 25.87 -3.43 -3.88
N ARG A 206 26.74 -2.83 -4.66
CA ARG A 206 27.18 -3.34 -5.98
C ARG A 206 28.65 -3.74 -5.99
N ASN A 207 29.37 -3.53 -4.88
CA ASN A 207 30.83 -3.69 -4.84
C ASN A 207 31.26 -5.15 -4.81
N ASN A 208 30.42 -6.06 -4.36
CA ASN A 208 30.68 -7.49 -4.36
C ASN A 208 30.05 -8.12 -5.60
N LYS A 209 30.87 -8.52 -6.58
CA LYS A 209 30.37 -9.16 -7.82
C LYS A 209 29.68 -10.50 -7.57
N ASN A 210 29.99 -11.17 -6.47
CA ASN A 210 29.40 -12.46 -6.12
C ASN A 210 28.03 -12.32 -5.41
N GLU A 211 27.78 -11.14 -4.84
CA GLU A 211 26.54 -10.87 -4.09
C GLU A 211 26.24 -9.37 -4.08
N GLN A 212 25.43 -8.92 -5.01
CA GLN A 212 24.93 -7.55 -5.04
C GLN A 212 23.58 -7.48 -4.33
N ILE A 213 23.30 -6.40 -3.60
CA ILE A 213 22.09 -6.26 -2.78
C ILE A 213 21.39 -4.94 -3.09
N ILE A 214 20.07 -5.01 -3.21
CA ILE A 214 19.19 -3.86 -3.22
C ILE A 214 18.12 -4.11 -2.15
N ALA A 215 18.01 -3.22 -1.16
CA ALA A 215 16.99 -3.30 -0.13
C ALA A 215 16.11 -2.04 -0.14
N CYS A 216 14.80 -2.24 -0.15
CA CYS A 216 13.80 -1.20 -0.05
C CYS A 216 13.05 -1.31 1.28
N ILE A 217 12.77 -0.18 1.90
CA ILE A 217 11.76 -0.05 2.93
C ILE A 217 10.52 0.46 2.22
N MET A 218 9.49 -0.37 2.21
CA MET A 218 8.20 -0.05 1.62
C MET A 218 7.27 0.49 2.69
N ASP A 219 6.53 1.53 2.33
CA ASP A 219 5.52 2.19 3.15
C ASP A 219 4.43 2.68 2.20
N GLU A 220 3.36 1.90 2.07
CA GLU A 220 2.33 2.11 1.05
C GLU A 220 0.93 1.76 1.56
N TRP A 221 -0.09 2.27 0.88
CA TRP A 221 -1.47 1.94 1.16
C TRP A 221 -1.87 0.61 0.52
N PHE A 222 -2.31 -0.34 1.33
CA PHE A 222 -3.08 -1.49 0.86
C PHE A 222 -4.55 -1.11 0.83
N VAL A 223 -5.10 -0.94 -0.36
CA VAL A 223 -6.50 -0.59 -0.56
C VAL A 223 -7.30 -1.88 -0.69
N PHE A 224 -8.18 -2.16 0.27
CA PHE A 224 -9.01 -3.37 0.30
C PHE A 224 -10.34 -3.15 -0.39
N ASN A 225 -10.92 -1.97 -0.25
CA ASN A 225 -12.13 -1.57 -0.94
C ASN A 225 -12.12 -0.05 -1.15
N GLN A 226 -12.52 0.34 -2.34
CA GLN A 226 -12.70 1.74 -2.69
C GLN A 226 -14.05 1.89 -3.38
N SER A 227 -14.95 2.62 -2.75
CA SER A 227 -16.24 2.98 -3.31
C SER A 227 -16.45 4.49 -3.17
N PHE A 228 -17.50 4.99 -3.78
CA PHE A 228 -17.85 6.40 -3.70
C PHE A 228 -18.04 6.92 -2.26
N ILE A 229 -18.45 6.04 -1.33
CA ILE A 229 -18.80 6.42 0.04
C ILE A 229 -17.78 5.92 1.06
N SER A 230 -16.98 4.93 0.71
CA SER A 230 -16.11 4.22 1.67
C SER A 230 -14.75 3.89 1.06
N LEU A 231 -13.71 4.22 1.80
CA LEU A 231 -12.34 3.83 1.52
C LEU A 231 -11.84 2.95 2.67
N ASP A 232 -11.60 1.68 2.38
CA ASP A 232 -11.03 0.72 3.32
C ASP A 232 -9.58 0.43 2.90
N ARG A 233 -8.63 0.92 3.69
CA ARG A 233 -7.19 0.79 3.42
C ARG A 233 -6.37 0.68 4.71
N SER A 234 -5.19 0.10 4.60
CA SER A 234 -4.18 0.04 5.67
C SER A 234 -2.86 0.62 5.19
N GLU A 235 -2.23 1.45 6.01
CA GLU A 235 -0.80 1.70 5.86
C GLU A 235 -0.06 0.39 6.12
N THR A 236 0.76 -0.04 5.17
CA THR A 236 1.48 -1.30 5.25
C THR A 236 2.96 -1.06 5.02
N LYS A 237 3.76 -1.43 6.02
CA LYS A 237 5.22 -1.32 5.97
C LYS A 237 5.83 -2.70 5.84
N TYR A 238 6.82 -2.83 4.97
CA TYR A 238 7.59 -4.07 4.81
C TYR A 238 8.97 -3.81 4.23
N GLN A 239 9.84 -4.77 4.39
CA GLN A 239 11.16 -4.76 3.78
C GLN A 239 11.18 -5.69 2.57
N LEU A 240 11.64 -5.19 1.43
CA LEU A 240 11.86 -5.96 0.21
C LEU A 240 13.35 -5.96 -0.10
N VAL A 241 13.96 -7.15 -0.15
CA VAL A 241 15.38 -7.32 -0.43
C VAL A 241 15.56 -8.19 -1.65
N ALA A 242 16.42 -7.74 -2.55
CA ALA A 242 16.92 -8.53 -3.67
C ALA A 242 18.41 -8.78 -3.46
N THR A 243 18.79 -10.05 -3.42
CA THR A 243 20.18 -10.51 -3.44
C THR A 243 20.47 -11.10 -4.80
N ILE A 244 21.50 -10.62 -5.45
CA ILE A 244 21.77 -10.82 -6.88
C ILE A 244 23.16 -11.39 -7.06
N SER A 245 23.27 -12.45 -7.83
CA SER A 245 24.53 -13.04 -8.31
C SER A 245 24.38 -13.40 -9.79
N ASP A 246 25.44 -13.91 -10.41
CA ASP A 246 25.38 -14.34 -11.80
C ASP A 246 24.31 -15.41 -12.00
N ASN A 247 23.44 -15.18 -12.98
CA ASN A 247 22.29 -16.03 -13.31
C ASN A 247 21.28 -16.28 -12.19
N HIS A 248 21.34 -15.52 -11.07
CA HIS A 248 20.48 -15.79 -9.90
C HIS A 248 19.96 -14.53 -9.24
N LEU A 249 18.66 -14.52 -8.95
CA LEU A 249 17.96 -13.51 -8.17
C LEU A 249 17.24 -14.17 -7.00
N HIS A 250 17.61 -13.81 -5.78
CA HIS A 250 16.90 -14.14 -4.55
C HIS A 250 16.10 -12.93 -4.08
N LEU A 251 14.80 -13.10 -3.89
CA LEU A 251 13.89 -12.07 -3.38
C LEU A 251 13.39 -12.46 -2.00
N SER A 252 13.37 -11.53 -1.08
CA SER A 252 12.70 -11.71 0.21
C SER A 252 11.81 -10.52 0.56
N MET A 253 10.64 -10.80 1.16
CA MET A 253 9.73 -9.81 1.73
C MET A 253 9.48 -10.17 3.19
N THR A 254 9.87 -9.27 4.09
CA THR A 254 9.91 -9.49 5.53
C THR A 254 9.45 -8.25 6.31
N ARG A 255 9.37 -8.37 7.65
CA ARG A 255 9.07 -7.25 8.58
C ARG A 255 7.78 -6.51 8.23
N ILE A 256 6.75 -7.27 7.89
CA ILE A 256 5.47 -6.71 7.47
C ILE A 256 4.70 -6.24 8.71
N VAL A 257 4.27 -4.98 8.70
CA VAL A 257 3.49 -4.35 9.78
C VAL A 257 2.31 -3.61 9.16
N PHE A 258 1.13 -3.79 9.73
CA PHE A 258 -0.08 -3.09 9.34
C PHE A 258 -0.41 -2.01 10.38
N ASN A 259 -0.75 -0.82 9.92
CA ASN A 259 -1.34 0.26 10.70
C ASN A 259 -2.71 0.58 10.07
N TYR A 260 -3.76 0.09 10.71
CA TYR A 260 -5.12 0.13 10.20
C TYR A 260 -6.00 0.98 11.09
N GLU A 261 -6.75 1.91 10.50
CA GLU A 261 -7.71 2.79 11.17
C GLU A 261 -7.15 3.46 12.44
N GLU A 262 -5.94 4.00 12.37
CA GLU A 262 -5.29 4.67 13.50
C GLU A 262 -6.23 5.69 14.15
N GLY A 263 -6.34 5.63 15.50
CA GLY A 263 -7.20 6.50 16.29
C GLY A 263 -8.68 6.08 16.37
N ARG A 264 -9.08 4.98 15.72
CA ARG A 264 -10.43 4.40 15.85
C ARG A 264 -10.42 3.22 16.81
N SER A 265 -11.58 2.93 17.43
CA SER A 265 -11.73 1.77 18.34
C SER A 265 -11.51 0.41 17.66
N THR A 266 -11.68 0.36 16.34
CA THR A 266 -11.43 -0.82 15.49
C THR A 266 -10.02 -0.86 14.94
N GLY A 267 -9.23 0.19 15.17
CA GLY A 267 -7.89 0.34 14.65
C GLY A 267 -6.88 -0.55 15.38
N PHE A 268 -5.81 -0.91 14.69
CA PHE A 268 -4.69 -1.65 15.26
C PHE A 268 -3.39 -1.35 14.53
N LYS A 269 -2.27 -1.60 15.23
CA LYS A 269 -0.93 -1.59 14.65
C LYS A 269 -0.24 -2.88 15.07
N GLU A 270 -0.19 -3.82 14.14
CA GLU A 270 0.26 -5.19 14.43
C GLU A 270 1.19 -5.73 13.35
N PRO A 271 2.17 -6.58 13.73
CA PRO A 271 2.98 -7.31 12.77
C PRO A 271 2.16 -8.40 12.06
N ALA A 272 2.63 -8.82 10.90
CA ALA A 272 1.97 -9.80 10.04
C ALA A 272 1.69 -11.14 10.76
N GLU A 273 2.54 -11.53 11.68
CA GLU A 273 2.41 -12.75 12.48
C GLU A 273 1.08 -12.80 13.24
N ASN A 274 0.61 -11.65 13.70
CA ASN A 274 -0.64 -11.52 14.47
C ASN A 274 -1.87 -11.26 13.59
N VAL A 275 -1.68 -11.05 12.27
CA VAL A 275 -2.76 -10.64 11.38
C VAL A 275 -3.01 -11.67 10.29
N ILE A 276 -1.96 -12.07 9.51
CA ILE A 276 -2.17 -12.83 8.28
C ILE A 276 -1.90 -14.33 8.39
N THR A 277 -1.41 -14.82 9.53
CA THR A 277 -1.16 -16.27 9.70
C THR A 277 -2.46 -17.09 9.72
N ASP A 278 -2.35 -18.39 9.52
CA ASP A 278 -3.48 -19.32 9.47
C ASP A 278 -4.36 -19.26 10.72
N LYS A 279 -3.75 -18.93 11.86
CA LYS A 279 -4.44 -18.79 13.14
C LYS A 279 -5.42 -17.63 13.18
N TYR A 280 -5.08 -16.51 12.54
CA TYR A 280 -5.83 -15.27 12.65
C TYR A 280 -6.66 -14.93 11.41
N ALA A 281 -6.14 -15.27 10.23
CA ALA A 281 -6.73 -14.86 8.97
C ALA A 281 -7.59 -15.92 8.28
N LEU A 282 -7.70 -17.12 8.85
CA LEU A 282 -8.57 -18.18 8.33
C LEU A 282 -9.74 -18.46 9.28
N THR A 283 -10.82 -18.98 8.70
CA THR A 283 -11.93 -19.55 9.48
C THR A 283 -11.49 -20.83 10.21
N LYS A 284 -12.22 -21.27 11.22
CA LYS A 284 -11.91 -22.49 11.98
C LYS A 284 -11.77 -23.73 11.08
N LYS A 285 -12.54 -23.81 9.98
CA LYS A 285 -12.47 -24.90 9.00
C LYS A 285 -11.35 -24.73 7.96
N LYS A 286 -10.61 -23.64 8.02
CA LYS A 286 -9.51 -23.27 7.09
C LYS A 286 -9.87 -23.30 5.60
N ASN A 287 -11.14 -23.28 5.28
CA ASN A 287 -11.68 -23.30 3.91
C ASN A 287 -12.10 -21.94 3.38
N ASP A 288 -11.94 -20.89 4.20
CA ASP A 288 -12.31 -19.51 3.88
C ASP A 288 -11.47 -18.54 4.69
N LEU A 289 -11.43 -17.30 4.23
CA LEU A 289 -10.77 -16.21 4.94
C LEU A 289 -11.61 -15.70 6.11
N ALA A 290 -10.93 -15.31 7.19
CA ALA A 290 -11.57 -14.63 8.32
C ALA A 290 -12.08 -13.24 7.89
N LYS A 291 -13.25 -12.86 8.39
CA LYS A 291 -13.98 -11.65 7.97
C LYS A 291 -13.16 -10.36 8.08
N ILE A 292 -12.35 -10.20 9.13
CA ILE A 292 -11.56 -8.98 9.36
C ILE A 292 -10.15 -9.13 8.78
N TYR A 293 -9.42 -10.14 9.22
CA TYR A 293 -8.00 -10.29 8.87
C TYR A 293 -7.75 -10.93 7.50
N GLY A 294 -8.75 -11.58 6.92
CA GLY A 294 -8.63 -12.20 5.61
C GLY A 294 -8.26 -11.22 4.49
N LYS A 295 -8.75 -9.99 4.54
CA LYS A 295 -8.40 -8.95 3.55
C LYS A 295 -6.91 -8.57 3.58
N PHE A 296 -6.30 -8.53 4.77
CA PHE A 296 -4.86 -8.27 4.92
C PHE A 296 -4.02 -9.43 4.35
N ARG A 297 -4.43 -10.67 4.63
CA ARG A 297 -3.79 -11.87 4.08
C ARG A 297 -3.85 -11.86 2.55
N ARG A 298 -5.03 -11.65 1.96
CA ARG A 298 -5.20 -11.55 0.51
C ARG A 298 -4.34 -10.43 -0.08
N GLY A 299 -4.44 -9.22 0.43
CA GLY A 299 -3.67 -8.07 -0.07
C GLY A 299 -2.16 -8.30 0.00
N THR A 300 -1.66 -8.93 1.07
CA THR A 300 -0.23 -9.23 1.21
C THR A 300 0.23 -10.29 0.20
N ILE A 301 -0.53 -11.37 0.02
CA ILE A 301 -0.19 -12.43 -0.94
C ILE A 301 -0.23 -11.87 -2.36
N ASP A 302 -1.27 -11.12 -2.72
CA ASP A 302 -1.40 -10.52 -4.05
C ASP A 302 -0.27 -9.52 -4.34
N ARG A 303 0.08 -8.68 -3.36
CA ARG A 303 1.19 -7.73 -3.51
C ARG A 303 2.54 -8.42 -3.67
N LYS A 304 2.81 -9.41 -2.84
CA LYS A 304 4.00 -10.26 -2.96
C LYS A 304 4.05 -10.95 -4.32
N ASP A 305 2.93 -11.56 -4.75
CA ASP A 305 2.85 -12.26 -6.03
C ASP A 305 3.08 -11.29 -7.20
N GLN A 306 2.51 -10.11 -7.18
CA GLN A 306 2.73 -9.09 -8.17
C GLN A 306 4.22 -8.76 -8.30
N ILE A 307 4.86 -8.36 -7.20
CA ILE A 307 6.27 -7.94 -7.20
C ILE A 307 7.18 -9.08 -7.65
N PHE A 308 7.00 -10.27 -7.08
CA PHE A 308 7.86 -11.42 -7.35
C PHE A 308 7.68 -11.95 -8.79
N ASN A 309 6.45 -11.99 -9.27
CA ASN A 309 6.15 -12.42 -10.65
C ASN A 309 6.69 -11.42 -11.68
N ASP A 310 6.53 -10.13 -11.44
CA ASP A 310 7.03 -9.09 -12.34
C ASP A 310 8.55 -9.14 -12.44
N LEU A 311 9.26 -9.21 -11.30
CA LEU A 311 10.71 -9.33 -11.28
C LEU A 311 11.19 -10.63 -11.94
N THR A 312 10.52 -11.76 -11.64
CA THR A 312 10.82 -13.05 -12.29
C THR A 312 10.70 -12.97 -13.81
N LYS A 313 9.61 -12.36 -14.32
CA LYS A 313 9.40 -12.19 -15.77
C LYS A 313 10.46 -11.27 -16.39
N LEU A 314 10.83 -10.18 -15.72
CA LEU A 314 11.81 -9.23 -16.22
C LEU A 314 13.23 -9.82 -16.30
N VAL A 315 13.65 -10.57 -15.29
CA VAL A 315 14.99 -11.18 -15.29
C VAL A 315 15.11 -12.40 -16.20
N ARG A 316 14.00 -13.07 -16.54
CA ARG A 316 13.98 -14.20 -17.48
C ARG A 316 13.82 -13.79 -18.94
N LYS A 317 13.36 -12.58 -19.20
CA LYS A 317 13.20 -12.01 -20.54
C LYS A 317 14.54 -11.65 -21.17
#